data_2840c59e7014d53af85d4a2f6a864531
#
_entry.id   2840c59e7014d53af85d4a2f6a864531
#
_cell.length_a   1.000
_cell.length_b   1.000
_cell.length_c   1.000
_cell.angle_alpha   90.00
_cell.angle_beta   90.00
_cell.angle_gamma   90.00
#
_symmetry.space_group_name_H-M   'P 1'
#
loop_
_entity.id
_entity.type
_entity.pdbx_description
1 polymer ?
#
loop_
_entity_poly.entity_id
_entity_poly.type
_entity_poly.pdbx_seq_one_letter_code
_entity_poly.pdbx_strand_id
1 'polypeptide(L)'
;MIYELPPLPYGINDLAPVISQETIEYHYGKHEQTYIDNLNKLIEGTPFADKPLEEIIKEADGALFNNASQAWNHIFYFFTFSPNGEKSPQGKLAEAINKKWGNFENFQKEFEQAGTTLFGSGWVWLSKDKDGNLVISKENNAGSPLTKGLTPLLTFDVWEHAYYICLLYTSDAADD
;
A
#
# COMPACT_ATOMS: atom_id res chain seq x y z
N MET A 1 -20.15 2.28 13.04
CA MET A 1 -19.95 2.46 11.58
C MET A 1 -19.61 1.11 10.99
N ILE A 2 -20.03 0.79 9.76
CA ILE A 2 -19.60 -0.43 9.05
C ILE A 2 -18.66 0.06 7.94
N TYR A 3 -17.48 -0.55 7.85
CA TYR A 3 -16.55 -0.28 6.76
C TYR A 3 -16.92 -1.13 5.56
N GLU A 4 -16.82 -0.54 4.38
CA GLU A 4 -17.03 -1.21 3.10
C GLU A 4 -15.80 -1.04 2.22
N LEU A 5 -15.51 -2.03 1.39
CA LEU A 5 -14.45 -1.94 0.40
C LEU A 5 -14.88 -0.91 -0.66
N PRO A 6 -14.16 0.22 -0.83
CA PRO A 6 -14.56 1.22 -1.79
C PRO A 6 -14.37 0.71 -3.23
N PRO A 7 -15.20 1.14 -4.20
CA PRO A 7 -14.97 0.78 -5.60
C PRO A 7 -13.65 1.35 -6.09
N LEU A 8 -12.91 0.59 -6.91
CA LEU A 8 -11.69 1.06 -7.56
C LEU A 8 -11.99 2.24 -8.49
N PRO A 9 -11.09 3.23 -8.60
CA PRO A 9 -11.27 4.38 -9.50
C PRO A 9 -11.03 4.05 -10.99
N TYR A 10 -10.82 2.78 -11.32
CA TYR A 10 -10.57 2.24 -12.66
C TYR A 10 -11.20 0.84 -12.79
N GLY A 11 -11.35 0.35 -14.03
CA GLY A 11 -11.83 -1.02 -14.28
C GLY A 11 -10.80 -2.08 -13.88
N ILE A 12 -11.29 -3.26 -13.49
CA ILE A 12 -10.45 -4.37 -12.99
C ILE A 12 -9.38 -4.85 -14.00
N ASN A 13 -9.52 -4.54 -15.29
CA ASN A 13 -8.57 -4.90 -16.35
C ASN A 13 -7.77 -3.70 -16.87
N ASP A 14 -7.98 -2.51 -16.35
CA ASP A 14 -7.40 -1.29 -16.93
C ASP A 14 -5.89 -1.15 -16.64
N LEU A 15 -5.35 -1.89 -15.68
CA LEU A 15 -3.93 -1.91 -15.35
C LEU A 15 -3.13 -2.97 -16.14
N ALA A 16 -3.81 -3.81 -16.93
CA ALA A 16 -3.13 -4.79 -17.78
C ALA A 16 -2.28 -4.09 -18.88
N PRO A 17 -1.13 -4.67 -19.30
CA PRO A 17 -0.58 -5.96 -18.86
C PRO A 17 0.28 -5.90 -17.59
N VAL A 18 0.44 -4.74 -16.95
CA VAL A 18 1.35 -4.56 -15.80
C VAL A 18 0.81 -5.26 -14.56
N ILE A 19 -0.49 -5.09 -14.28
CA ILE A 19 -1.21 -5.81 -13.22
C ILE A 19 -2.42 -6.48 -13.88
N SER A 20 -2.48 -7.81 -13.79
CA SER A 20 -3.55 -8.57 -14.43
C SER A 20 -4.88 -8.39 -13.72
N GLN A 21 -5.98 -8.61 -14.45
CA GLN A 21 -7.32 -8.67 -13.87
C GLN A 21 -7.40 -9.68 -12.73
N GLU A 22 -6.82 -10.86 -12.91
CA GLU A 22 -6.78 -11.91 -11.90
C GLU A 22 -6.11 -11.43 -10.60
N THR A 23 -4.99 -10.70 -10.70
CA THR A 23 -4.32 -10.09 -9.55
C THR A 23 -5.26 -9.13 -8.82
N ILE A 24 -5.98 -8.26 -9.52
CA ILE A 24 -6.92 -7.32 -8.91
C ILE A 24 -8.08 -8.07 -8.22
N GLU A 25 -8.65 -9.07 -8.86
CA GLU A 25 -9.74 -9.87 -8.30
C GLU A 25 -9.34 -10.59 -7.01
N TYR A 26 -8.13 -11.13 -6.95
CA TYR A 26 -7.63 -11.80 -5.75
C TYR A 26 -7.14 -10.81 -4.69
N HIS A 27 -6.30 -9.87 -5.07
CA HIS A 27 -5.61 -9.00 -4.12
C HIS A 27 -6.58 -7.94 -3.54
N TYR A 28 -7.36 -7.26 -4.40
CA TYR A 28 -8.35 -6.28 -3.96
C TYR A 28 -9.68 -6.96 -3.59
N GLY A 29 -10.23 -7.75 -4.51
CA GLY A 29 -11.59 -8.28 -4.38
C GLY A 29 -11.75 -9.31 -3.26
N LYS A 30 -10.74 -10.16 -2.99
CA LYS A 30 -10.83 -11.22 -1.97
C LYS A 30 -9.97 -10.93 -0.76
N HIS A 31 -8.69 -10.65 -0.96
CA HIS A 31 -7.74 -10.49 0.14
C HIS A 31 -8.05 -9.25 0.96
N GLU A 32 -8.21 -8.12 0.32
CA GLU A 32 -8.58 -6.85 0.97
C GLU A 32 -9.96 -6.92 1.63
N GLN A 33 -10.96 -7.51 0.95
CA GLN A 33 -12.30 -7.69 1.53
C GLN A 33 -12.25 -8.46 2.85
N THR A 34 -11.34 -9.43 2.98
CA THR A 34 -11.18 -10.20 4.21
C THR A 34 -10.73 -9.32 5.39
N TYR A 35 -9.85 -8.35 5.16
CA TYR A 35 -9.45 -7.40 6.20
C TYR A 35 -10.61 -6.50 6.63
N ILE A 36 -11.41 -6.02 5.69
CA ILE A 36 -12.61 -5.22 5.98
C ILE A 36 -13.63 -6.03 6.80
N ASP A 37 -13.89 -7.28 6.42
CA ASP A 37 -14.84 -8.16 7.11
C ASP A 37 -14.38 -8.47 8.54
N ASN A 38 -13.08 -8.72 8.72
CA ASN A 38 -12.51 -8.97 10.04
C ASN A 38 -12.49 -7.71 10.90
N LEU A 39 -12.14 -6.57 10.32
CA LEU A 39 -12.20 -5.28 10.99
C LEU A 39 -13.59 -5.01 11.55
N ASN A 40 -14.64 -5.16 10.73
CA ASN A 40 -16.03 -4.95 11.15
C ASN A 40 -16.43 -5.83 12.32
N LYS A 41 -15.99 -7.10 12.33
CA LYS A 41 -16.23 -8.02 13.49
C LYS A 41 -15.49 -7.56 14.74
N LEU A 42 -14.23 -7.11 14.59
CA LEU A 42 -13.37 -6.76 15.71
C LEU A 42 -13.75 -5.44 16.39
N ILE A 43 -14.35 -4.49 15.66
CA ILE A 43 -14.78 -3.20 16.23
C ILE A 43 -16.14 -3.27 16.90
N GLU A 44 -16.95 -4.30 16.65
CA GLU A 44 -18.29 -4.42 17.19
C GLU A 44 -18.28 -4.38 18.74
N GLY A 45 -19.07 -3.47 19.31
CA GLY A 45 -19.16 -3.30 20.76
C GLY A 45 -17.92 -2.69 21.43
N THR A 46 -16.94 -2.21 20.65
CA THR A 46 -15.74 -1.55 21.16
C THR A 46 -15.83 -0.02 21.05
N PRO A 47 -14.96 0.75 21.74
CA PRO A 47 -14.86 2.19 21.56
C PRO A 47 -14.42 2.63 20.15
N PHE A 48 -14.01 1.69 19.31
CA PHE A 48 -13.55 1.94 17.93
C PHE A 48 -14.67 1.86 16.89
N ALA A 49 -15.89 1.43 17.25
CA ALA A 49 -16.99 1.16 16.31
C ALA A 49 -17.40 2.36 15.44
N ASP A 50 -17.18 3.58 15.91
CA ASP A 50 -17.55 4.82 15.20
C ASP A 50 -16.35 5.72 14.87
N LYS A 51 -15.13 5.22 15.05
CA LYS A 51 -13.91 5.99 14.74
C LYS A 51 -13.51 5.89 13.28
N PRO A 52 -12.89 6.95 12.70
CA PRO A 52 -12.21 6.84 11.41
C PRO A 52 -11.09 5.78 11.45
N LEU A 53 -10.83 5.17 10.29
CA LEU A 53 -9.84 4.08 10.17
C LEU A 53 -8.43 4.52 10.60
N GLU A 54 -8.05 5.75 10.26
CA GLU A 54 -6.76 6.34 10.63
C GLU A 54 -6.59 6.54 12.15
N GLU A 55 -7.68 6.77 12.88
CA GLU A 55 -7.65 6.84 14.35
C GLU A 55 -7.49 5.45 14.95
N ILE A 56 -8.21 4.46 14.43
CA ILE A 56 -8.06 3.06 14.86
C ILE A 56 -6.61 2.61 14.70
N ILE A 57 -5.98 2.88 13.56
CA ILE A 57 -4.58 2.53 13.27
C ILE A 57 -3.61 3.16 14.28
N LYS A 58 -3.89 4.37 14.75
CA LYS A 58 -3.02 5.08 15.71
C LYS A 58 -3.18 4.63 17.16
N GLU A 59 -4.34 4.11 17.51
CA GLU A 59 -4.72 3.85 18.90
C GLU A 59 -4.87 2.37 19.24
N ALA A 60 -5.18 1.52 18.25
CA ALA A 60 -5.38 0.09 18.45
C ALA A 60 -4.07 -0.69 18.46
N ASP A 61 -4.13 -1.91 18.98
CA ASP A 61 -3.06 -2.89 18.93
C ASP A 61 -3.56 -4.27 18.48
N GLY A 62 -2.65 -5.24 18.40
CA GLY A 62 -2.95 -6.64 18.10
C GLY A 62 -3.74 -6.85 16.81
N ALA A 63 -4.76 -7.72 16.89
CA ALA A 63 -5.55 -8.09 15.72
C ALA A 63 -6.35 -6.92 15.14
N LEU A 64 -6.83 -6.02 15.98
CA LEU A 64 -7.59 -4.85 15.53
C LEU A 64 -6.69 -3.90 14.71
N PHE A 65 -5.52 -3.56 15.24
CA PHE A 65 -4.51 -2.79 14.50
C PHE A 65 -4.16 -3.46 13.17
N ASN A 66 -3.86 -4.77 13.19
CA ASN A 66 -3.44 -5.47 11.99
C ASN A 66 -4.50 -5.41 10.87
N ASN A 67 -5.77 -5.68 11.18
CA ASN A 67 -6.83 -5.65 10.17
C ASN A 67 -7.15 -4.22 9.73
N ALA A 68 -7.19 -3.26 10.64
CA ALA A 68 -7.41 -1.85 10.29
C ALA A 68 -6.30 -1.28 9.41
N SER A 69 -5.04 -1.57 9.77
CA SER A 69 -3.90 -1.08 9.03
C SER A 69 -3.75 -1.75 7.68
N GLN A 70 -3.96 -3.07 7.58
CA GLN A 70 -3.95 -3.77 6.29
C GLN A 70 -5.07 -3.26 5.37
N ALA A 71 -6.29 -3.07 5.87
CA ALA A 71 -7.38 -2.50 5.09
C ALA A 71 -7.00 -1.12 4.54
N TRP A 72 -6.49 -0.24 5.39
CA TRP A 72 -6.08 1.09 4.98
C TRP A 72 -4.91 1.09 3.99
N ASN A 73 -3.87 0.29 4.25
CA ASN A 73 -2.68 0.18 3.40
C ASN A 73 -3.03 -0.30 2.00
N HIS A 74 -3.91 -1.33 1.87
CA HIS A 74 -4.34 -1.85 0.59
C HIS A 74 -5.22 -0.87 -0.18
N ILE A 75 -6.20 -0.23 0.48
CA ILE A 75 -7.02 0.82 -0.16
C ILE A 75 -6.10 1.92 -0.70
N PHE A 76 -5.17 2.41 0.11
CA PHE A 76 -4.21 3.44 -0.30
C PHE A 76 -3.35 2.96 -1.48
N TYR A 77 -2.82 1.75 -1.43
CA TYR A 77 -2.01 1.13 -2.48
C TYR A 77 -2.75 1.10 -3.81
N PHE A 78 -3.96 0.51 -3.86
CA PHE A 78 -4.74 0.41 -5.08
C PHE A 78 -5.20 1.77 -5.61
N PHE A 79 -5.44 2.74 -4.76
CA PHE A 79 -5.82 4.10 -5.17
C PHE A 79 -4.65 4.95 -5.67
N THR A 80 -3.40 4.49 -5.52
CA THR A 80 -2.22 5.14 -6.13
C THR A 80 -2.01 4.76 -7.59
N PHE A 81 -2.68 3.71 -8.10
CA PHE A 81 -2.56 3.31 -9.49
C PHE A 81 -3.45 4.13 -10.42
N SER A 82 -2.99 4.30 -11.63
CA SER A 82 -3.73 4.93 -12.71
C SER A 82 -3.40 4.27 -14.05
N PRO A 83 -4.42 3.88 -14.86
CA PRO A 83 -4.18 3.33 -16.21
C PRO A 83 -3.45 4.30 -17.15
N ASN A 84 -3.59 5.60 -16.89
CA ASN A 84 -3.00 6.67 -17.68
C ASN A 84 -2.02 7.51 -16.84
N GLY A 85 -1.32 6.87 -15.89
CA GLY A 85 -0.36 7.55 -15.02
C GLY A 85 0.82 8.15 -15.79
N GLU A 86 1.30 9.29 -15.33
CA GLU A 86 2.51 9.90 -15.84
C GLU A 86 3.73 9.00 -15.54
N LYS A 87 4.69 8.95 -16.47
CA LYS A 87 5.90 8.12 -16.31
C LYS A 87 6.86 8.64 -15.24
N SER A 88 6.69 9.87 -14.81
CA SER A 88 7.52 10.52 -13.79
C SER A 88 6.70 11.50 -12.97
N PRO A 89 7.08 11.77 -11.72
CA PRO A 89 6.41 12.76 -10.90
C PRO A 89 6.47 14.14 -11.51
N GLN A 90 5.44 14.96 -11.26
CA GLN A 90 5.31 16.31 -11.75
C GLN A 90 5.18 17.33 -10.60
N GLY A 91 5.38 18.61 -10.90
CA GLY A 91 5.14 19.72 -10.00
C GLY A 91 5.90 19.62 -8.67
N LYS A 92 5.26 19.93 -7.58
CA LYS A 92 5.86 19.98 -6.24
C LYS A 92 6.49 18.67 -5.77
N LEU A 93 5.94 17.53 -6.20
CA LEU A 93 6.51 16.23 -5.85
C LEU A 93 7.84 16.01 -6.57
N ALA A 94 7.93 16.33 -7.85
CA ALA A 94 9.17 16.27 -8.62
C ALA A 94 10.25 17.18 -8.02
N GLU A 95 9.89 18.41 -7.64
CA GLU A 95 10.81 19.35 -6.99
C GLU A 95 11.34 18.80 -5.66
N ALA A 96 10.47 18.23 -4.82
CA ALA A 96 10.85 17.65 -3.54
C ALA A 96 11.75 16.41 -3.71
N ILE A 97 11.47 15.54 -4.69
CA ILE A 97 12.30 14.39 -5.05
C ILE A 97 13.67 14.86 -5.51
N ASN A 98 13.73 15.80 -6.45
CA ASN A 98 14.99 16.34 -6.95
C ASN A 98 15.81 17.02 -5.84
N LYS A 99 15.16 17.75 -4.95
CA LYS A 99 15.82 18.37 -3.80
C LYS A 99 16.48 17.33 -2.89
N LYS A 100 15.83 16.20 -2.66
CA LYS A 100 16.32 15.18 -1.72
C LYS A 100 17.31 14.20 -2.35
N TRP A 101 17.00 13.70 -3.54
CA TRP A 101 17.77 12.63 -4.20
C TRP A 101 18.55 13.08 -5.43
N GLY A 102 18.43 14.34 -5.83
CA GLY A 102 19.09 14.90 -7.02
C GLY A 102 18.33 14.68 -8.30
N ASN A 103 17.69 13.51 -8.47
CA ASN A 103 16.84 13.15 -9.60
C ASN A 103 15.88 12.01 -9.26
N PHE A 104 14.95 11.72 -10.17
CA PHE A 104 13.94 10.68 -10.01
C PHE A 104 14.55 9.27 -10.01
N GLU A 105 15.56 9.01 -10.82
CA GLU A 105 16.22 7.71 -10.94
C GLU A 105 16.91 7.31 -9.62
N ASN A 106 17.52 8.25 -8.93
CA ASN A 106 18.11 7.99 -7.61
C ASN A 106 17.03 7.67 -6.55
N PHE A 107 15.90 8.38 -6.58
CA PHE A 107 14.75 8.06 -5.75
C PHE A 107 14.24 6.65 -6.03
N GLN A 108 14.04 6.28 -7.31
CA GLN A 108 13.59 4.94 -7.70
C GLN A 108 14.51 3.86 -7.14
N LYS A 109 15.83 4.01 -7.33
CA LYS A 109 16.83 3.04 -6.81
C LYS A 109 16.75 2.89 -5.29
N GLU A 110 16.63 4.00 -4.54
CA GLU A 110 16.53 3.94 -3.09
C GLU A 110 15.21 3.30 -2.65
N PHE A 111 14.11 3.60 -3.34
CA PHE A 111 12.79 3.04 -3.06
C PHE A 111 12.74 1.53 -3.36
N GLU A 112 13.28 1.11 -4.51
CA GLU A 112 13.44 -0.31 -4.88
C GLU A 112 14.34 -1.06 -3.89
N GLN A 113 15.47 -0.47 -3.50
CA GLN A 113 16.35 -1.03 -2.51
C GLN A 113 15.64 -1.19 -1.15
N ALA A 114 14.80 -0.23 -0.76
CA ALA A 114 14.01 -0.35 0.45
C ALA A 114 13.05 -1.56 0.39
N GLY A 115 12.43 -1.81 -0.76
CA GLY A 115 11.57 -2.98 -0.99
C GLY A 115 12.33 -4.29 -0.95
N THR A 116 13.38 -4.41 -1.73
CA THR A 116 14.17 -5.66 -1.86
C THR A 116 14.93 -6.03 -0.59
N THR A 117 15.22 -5.06 0.28
CA THR A 117 15.91 -5.28 1.56
C THR A 117 14.99 -5.29 2.78
N LEU A 118 13.68 -5.21 2.60
CA LEU A 118 12.74 -5.42 3.68
C LEU A 118 12.72 -6.91 4.01
N PHE A 119 13.08 -7.26 5.24
CA PHE A 119 13.09 -8.66 5.67
C PHE A 119 11.68 -9.11 6.07
N GLY A 120 11.17 -10.13 5.41
CA GLY A 120 9.82 -10.66 5.61
C GLY A 120 8.75 -9.82 4.90
N SER A 121 7.50 -10.00 5.32
CA SER A 121 6.35 -9.28 4.77
C SER A 121 6.26 -7.86 5.27
N GLY A 122 5.78 -6.96 4.43
CA GLY A 122 5.57 -5.56 4.84
C GLY A 122 5.31 -4.62 3.67
N TRP A 123 5.58 -3.35 3.90
CA TRP A 123 5.28 -2.24 3.01
C TRP A 123 6.45 -1.28 2.91
N VAL A 124 6.70 -0.76 1.73
CA VAL A 124 7.63 0.36 1.53
C VAL A 124 6.82 1.62 1.26
N TRP A 125 7.17 2.69 1.93
CA TRP A 125 6.44 3.95 1.87
C TRP A 125 7.33 5.11 1.47
N LEU A 126 6.81 5.97 0.60
CA LEU A 126 7.22 7.36 0.49
C LEU A 126 6.24 8.19 1.31
N SER A 127 6.73 8.96 2.23
CA SER A 127 5.91 9.80 3.10
C SER A 127 6.53 11.20 3.22
N LYS A 128 5.74 12.11 3.76
CA LYS A 128 6.18 13.47 4.11
C LYS A 128 6.11 13.64 5.63
N ASP A 129 7.19 14.17 6.22
CA ASP A 129 7.20 14.55 7.63
C ASP A 129 6.48 15.89 7.87
N LYS A 130 6.38 16.30 9.15
CA LYS A 130 5.75 17.56 9.58
C LYS A 130 6.41 18.80 9.01
N ASP A 131 7.68 18.73 8.66
CA ASP A 131 8.48 19.83 8.11
C ASP A 131 8.43 19.85 6.57
N GLY A 132 7.71 18.90 5.96
CA GLY A 132 7.53 18.78 4.52
C GLY A 132 8.64 18.00 3.81
N ASN A 133 9.58 17.38 4.54
CA ASN A 133 10.62 16.58 3.94
C ASN A 133 10.09 15.20 3.55
N LEU A 134 10.55 14.69 2.41
CA LEU A 134 10.22 13.33 1.98
C LEU A 134 11.03 12.30 2.78
N VAL A 135 10.40 11.17 3.09
CA VAL A 135 10.99 10.05 3.85
C VAL A 135 10.61 8.75 3.16
N ILE A 136 11.58 7.88 2.90
CA ILE A 136 11.34 6.47 2.57
C ILE A 136 11.39 5.67 3.87
N SER A 137 10.37 4.86 4.14
CA SER A 137 10.34 3.96 5.29
C SER A 137 9.96 2.55 4.90
N LYS A 138 10.44 1.59 5.68
CA LYS A 138 10.08 0.17 5.62
C LYS A 138 9.26 -0.16 6.85
N GLU A 139 8.06 -0.71 6.62
CA GLU A 139 7.12 -1.06 7.67
C GLU A 139 6.84 -2.56 7.61
N ASN A 140 7.24 -3.29 8.64
CA ASN A 140 7.02 -4.73 8.70
C ASN A 140 5.55 -5.07 8.93
N ASN A 141 5.10 -6.18 8.39
CA ASN A 141 3.74 -6.73 8.54
C ASN A 141 2.68 -5.69 8.13
N ALA A 142 1.79 -5.34 9.04
CA ALA A 142 0.74 -4.33 8.86
C ALA A 142 1.19 -2.90 9.15
N GLY A 143 2.48 -2.64 9.35
CA GLY A 143 2.98 -1.32 9.72
C GLY A 143 2.54 -0.22 8.75
N SER A 144 2.31 0.97 9.31
CA SER A 144 1.88 2.15 8.55
C SER A 144 2.59 3.40 9.05
N PRO A 145 2.98 4.33 8.15
CA PRO A 145 3.59 5.61 8.54
C PRO A 145 2.64 6.50 9.35
N LEU A 146 1.33 6.24 9.33
CA LEU A 146 0.34 6.96 10.16
C LEU A 146 0.65 6.86 11.66
N THR A 147 1.19 5.73 12.13
CA THR A 147 1.56 5.54 13.54
C THR A 147 2.76 6.39 13.95
N LYS A 148 3.52 6.90 12.98
CA LYS A 148 4.71 7.76 13.15
C LYS A 148 4.40 9.22 12.91
N GLY A 149 3.14 9.59 12.66
CA GLY A 149 2.73 10.96 12.34
C GLY A 149 3.21 11.46 10.97
N LEU A 150 3.57 10.54 10.07
CA LEU A 150 3.96 10.85 8.70
C LEU A 150 2.73 10.93 7.80
N THR A 151 2.80 11.72 6.75
CA THR A 151 1.77 11.79 5.69
C THR A 151 2.17 10.87 4.54
N PRO A 152 1.47 9.75 4.30
CA PRO A 152 1.74 8.86 3.18
C PRO A 152 1.53 9.52 1.82
N LEU A 153 2.39 9.22 0.85
CA LEU A 153 2.32 9.72 -0.54
C LEU A 153 2.29 8.59 -1.56
N LEU A 154 3.04 7.51 -1.32
CA LEU A 154 3.13 6.35 -2.19
C LEU A 154 3.47 5.14 -1.35
N THR A 155 2.97 3.96 -1.72
CA THR A 155 3.38 2.70 -1.10
C THR A 155 3.53 1.60 -2.12
N PHE A 156 4.33 0.59 -1.74
CA PHE A 156 4.39 -0.71 -2.40
C PHE A 156 4.22 -1.82 -1.39
N ASP A 157 3.36 -2.76 -1.76
CA ASP A 157 3.14 -4.00 -1.05
C ASP A 157 4.26 -4.98 -1.38
N VAL A 158 5.02 -5.41 -0.37
CA VAL A 158 6.08 -6.42 -0.50
C VAL A 158 5.75 -7.72 0.23
N TRP A 159 4.48 -7.95 0.52
CA TRP A 159 3.98 -9.25 0.91
C TRP A 159 3.99 -10.20 -0.29
N GLU A 160 4.21 -11.49 -0.04
CA GLU A 160 4.28 -12.52 -1.08
C GLU A 160 3.00 -12.56 -1.94
N HIS A 161 1.82 -12.39 -1.35
CA HIS A 161 0.55 -12.36 -2.08
C HIS A 161 0.46 -11.29 -3.17
N ALA A 162 1.23 -10.20 -3.04
CA ALA A 162 1.23 -9.11 -4.01
C ALA A 162 1.91 -9.48 -5.34
N TYR A 163 2.85 -10.44 -5.33
CA TYR A 163 3.63 -10.86 -6.49
C TYR A 163 3.56 -12.37 -6.79
N TYR A 164 2.87 -13.14 -5.97
CA TYR A 164 2.81 -14.61 -6.09
C TYR A 164 2.30 -15.06 -7.45
N ILE A 165 1.24 -14.46 -7.99
CA ILE A 165 0.71 -14.81 -9.31
C ILE A 165 1.74 -14.52 -10.41
N CYS A 166 2.48 -13.41 -10.30
CA CYS A 166 3.55 -13.09 -11.25
C CYS A 166 4.67 -14.15 -11.26
N LEU A 167 5.01 -14.72 -10.09
CA LEU A 167 6.02 -15.77 -9.98
C LEU A 167 5.58 -17.10 -10.60
N LEU A 168 4.29 -17.43 -10.53
CA LEU A 168 3.76 -18.64 -11.17
C LEU A 168 3.95 -18.63 -12.69
N TYR A 169 3.76 -17.46 -13.34
CA TYR A 169 3.95 -17.33 -14.78
C TYR A 169 5.42 -17.23 -15.20
N THR A 170 6.31 -16.79 -14.31
CA THR A 170 7.75 -16.73 -14.61
C THR A 170 8.45 -18.06 -14.39
N SER A 171 7.93 -18.96 -13.55
CA SER A 171 8.47 -20.31 -13.38
C SER A 171 8.16 -21.20 -14.57
N ASP A 172 6.99 -21.06 -15.21
CA ASP A 172 6.63 -21.81 -16.42
C ASP A 172 7.48 -21.41 -17.64
N ALA A 173 8.01 -20.19 -17.67
CA ALA A 173 8.90 -19.73 -18.74
C ALA A 173 10.36 -20.19 -18.60
N ALA A 174 10.72 -20.78 -17.47
CA ALA A 174 12.07 -21.31 -17.22
C ALA A 174 12.19 -22.82 -17.49
N ASP A 175 11.07 -23.51 -17.74
CA ASP A 175 11.01 -24.95 -18.01
C ASP A 175 10.86 -25.29 -19.52
N ASP A 176 10.85 -24.30 -20.43
CA ASP A 176 10.93 -24.40 -21.89
C ASP A 176 12.33 -24.01 -22.38
#